data_f30cde2980302dfcde4e19603050737a
#
_entry.id   f30cde2980302dfcde4e19603050737a
#
_cell.length_a   1.000
_cell.length_b   1.000
_cell.length_c   1.000
_cell.angle_alpha   90.00
_cell.angle_beta   90.00
_cell.angle_gamma   90.00
#
_symmetry.space_group_name_H-M   'P 1'
#
loop_
_entity.id
_entity.type
_entity.pdbx_description
1 polymer ?
#
loop_
_entity_poly.entity_id
_entity_poly.type
_entity_poly.pdbx_seq_one_letter_code
_entity_poly.pdbx_strand_id
1 'polypeptide(L)'
;YQDGRITFTTGTTHGNAVIGLFDSRGECLWSWHIWATDYDPAATAQTYASGAVFMDRNLGALETDYTLPASRGLYYQWGRKDPFPYPATATDAYIQAPTIYAAGFEYAESDPRTSGTESPYDVMTLEWATAHPTTYMDGVSFEDWEEWASSLDWLCDHHPNLWGNVTTGKNNISRTSHKSIYDPCPPGWKVPGAEDFAGIERISVSAPYYVTIRCNGTQTAKIPLGGTFYEGRYDRNGSLGRLYTNAPYYLHWGGSTGVFHDVACTSIVFDTSNYPPFVNTTDFYRYAANPV
;
A
#
# COMPACT_ATOMS: atom_id res chain seq x y z
N TYR A 1 -6.94 13.83 -23.17
CA TYR A 1 -7.82 14.42 -22.16
C TYR A 1 -8.81 15.36 -22.84
N GLN A 2 -10.07 15.08 -22.74
CA GLN A 2 -11.12 15.90 -23.32
C GLN A 2 -12.34 15.90 -22.40
N ASP A 3 -12.94 17.08 -22.16
CA ASP A 3 -14.17 17.25 -21.36
C ASP A 3 -14.10 16.62 -19.96
N GLY A 4 -12.96 16.71 -19.29
CA GLY A 4 -12.75 16.13 -17.96
C GLY A 4 -12.60 14.60 -17.97
N ARG A 5 -12.39 13.98 -19.12
CA ARG A 5 -12.25 12.53 -19.28
C ARG A 5 -10.93 12.17 -19.93
N ILE A 6 -10.38 11.05 -19.47
CA ILE A 6 -9.26 10.36 -20.12
C ILE A 6 -9.84 9.14 -20.82
N THR A 7 -9.56 9.01 -22.10
CA THR A 7 -9.89 7.83 -22.89
C THR A 7 -8.61 7.12 -23.26
N PHE A 8 -8.54 5.85 -23.02
CA PHE A 8 -7.42 4.98 -23.40
C PHE A 8 -7.98 3.65 -23.91
N THR A 9 -7.16 2.96 -24.68
CA THR A 9 -7.48 1.62 -25.17
C THR A 9 -6.50 0.64 -24.56
N THR A 10 -7.00 -0.39 -23.90
CA THR A 10 -6.20 -1.51 -23.43
C THR A 10 -5.93 -2.47 -24.58
N GLY A 11 -4.79 -3.14 -24.54
CA GLY A 11 -4.55 -4.32 -25.36
C GLY A 11 -5.39 -5.51 -24.90
N THR A 12 -5.18 -6.66 -25.51
CA THR A 12 -5.82 -7.93 -25.15
C THR A 12 -5.06 -8.69 -24.06
N THR A 13 -3.90 -8.21 -23.65
CA THR A 13 -3.07 -8.81 -22.60
C THR A 13 -3.42 -8.21 -21.25
N HIS A 14 -3.62 -9.05 -20.25
CA HIS A 14 -3.77 -8.59 -18.86
C HIS A 14 -2.48 -7.94 -18.39
N GLY A 15 -2.61 -6.91 -17.57
CA GLY A 15 -1.45 -6.19 -17.07
C GLY A 15 -1.81 -4.97 -16.22
N ASN A 16 -0.77 -4.33 -15.75
CA ASN A 16 -0.88 -3.11 -14.98
C ASN A 16 -0.17 -1.98 -15.70
N ALA A 17 -0.72 -0.79 -15.65
CA ALA A 17 -0.09 0.41 -16.20
C ALA A 17 -0.33 1.61 -15.29
N VAL A 18 0.61 2.54 -15.29
CA VAL A 18 0.42 3.90 -14.76
C VAL A 18 0.38 4.84 -15.95
N ILE A 19 -0.70 5.61 -16.05
CA ILE A 19 -0.84 6.68 -17.03
C ILE A 19 -0.90 8.03 -16.32
N GLY A 20 -0.32 9.06 -16.93
CA GLY A 20 -0.25 10.41 -16.36
C GLY A 20 -0.88 11.46 -17.23
N LEU A 21 -1.38 12.51 -16.59
CA LEU A 21 -1.72 13.78 -17.22
C LEU A 21 -0.57 14.75 -16.95
N PHE A 22 0.00 15.31 -18.01
CA PHE A 22 1.13 16.22 -17.91
C PHE A 22 0.73 17.63 -18.37
N ASP A 23 1.37 18.61 -17.78
CA ASP A 23 1.28 20.00 -18.23
C ASP A 23 2.17 20.25 -19.47
N SER A 24 2.16 21.49 -19.96
CA SER A 24 2.96 21.89 -21.13
C SER A 24 4.48 21.89 -20.88
N ARG A 25 4.91 21.81 -19.64
CA ARG A 25 6.32 21.74 -19.22
C ARG A 25 6.79 20.30 -19.03
N GLY A 26 5.87 19.33 -19.12
CA GLY A 26 6.13 17.92 -18.89
C GLY A 26 6.05 17.50 -17.41
N GLU A 27 5.49 18.35 -16.53
CA GLU A 27 5.24 18.00 -15.14
C GLU A 27 3.95 17.18 -15.02
N CYS A 28 4.00 16.09 -14.27
CA CYS A 28 2.83 15.24 -14.03
C CYS A 28 1.87 15.95 -13.06
N LEU A 29 0.67 16.22 -13.53
CA LEU A 29 -0.40 16.83 -12.73
C LEU A 29 -1.21 15.79 -11.95
N TRP A 30 -1.36 14.60 -12.51
CA TRP A 30 -2.08 13.48 -11.91
C TRP A 30 -1.78 12.19 -12.64
N SER A 31 -1.91 11.06 -11.96
CA SER A 31 -1.72 9.72 -12.50
C SER A 31 -2.86 8.78 -12.11
N TRP A 32 -3.03 7.73 -12.88
CA TRP A 32 -3.99 6.66 -12.64
C TRP A 32 -3.32 5.30 -12.81
N HIS A 33 -3.62 4.39 -11.90
CA HIS A 33 -3.36 2.97 -12.09
C HIS A 33 -4.45 2.37 -12.97
N ILE A 34 -4.05 1.69 -14.02
CA ILE A 34 -4.92 0.94 -14.91
C ILE A 34 -4.64 -0.54 -14.69
N TRP A 35 -5.63 -1.24 -14.19
CA TRP A 35 -5.61 -2.69 -13.99
C TRP A 35 -6.41 -3.35 -15.11
N ALA A 36 -5.73 -3.73 -16.20
CA ALA A 36 -6.34 -4.37 -17.36
C ALA A 36 -6.48 -5.87 -17.11
N THR A 37 -7.70 -6.33 -16.92
CA THR A 37 -8.01 -7.72 -16.53
C THR A 37 -9.46 -8.05 -16.86
N ASP A 38 -9.79 -9.35 -17.01
CA ASP A 38 -11.16 -9.86 -17.07
C ASP A 38 -11.77 -10.02 -15.66
N TYR A 39 -11.05 -9.69 -14.63
CA TYR A 39 -11.48 -9.84 -13.25
C TYR A 39 -12.67 -8.95 -12.94
N ASP A 40 -13.75 -9.59 -12.47
CA ASP A 40 -14.91 -8.91 -11.89
C ASP A 40 -14.88 -9.07 -10.36
N PRO A 41 -14.50 -8.03 -9.61
CA PRO A 41 -14.44 -8.08 -8.16
C PRO A 41 -15.78 -8.46 -7.51
N ALA A 42 -16.90 -8.09 -8.11
CA ALA A 42 -18.21 -8.38 -7.54
C ALA A 42 -18.60 -9.87 -7.68
N ALA A 43 -18.15 -10.52 -8.77
CA ALA A 43 -18.47 -11.92 -9.03
C ALA A 43 -17.76 -12.90 -8.07
N THR A 44 -16.58 -12.52 -7.55
CA THR A 44 -15.75 -13.37 -6.69
C THR A 44 -15.58 -12.82 -5.27
N ALA A 45 -16.34 -11.79 -4.93
CA ALA A 45 -16.27 -11.13 -3.63
C ALA A 45 -16.51 -12.09 -2.46
N GLN A 46 -15.76 -11.89 -1.40
CA GLN A 46 -15.77 -12.72 -0.20
C GLN A 46 -16.30 -11.93 0.99
N THR A 47 -17.38 -12.43 1.62
CA THR A 47 -17.90 -11.81 2.85
C THR A 47 -17.19 -12.37 4.06
N TYR A 48 -16.50 -11.52 4.80
CA TYR A 48 -15.78 -11.90 6.01
C TYR A 48 -16.72 -11.95 7.23
N ALA A 49 -16.25 -12.57 8.31
CA ALA A 49 -17.03 -12.72 9.56
C ALA A 49 -17.45 -11.37 10.15
N SER A 50 -16.69 -10.34 9.90
CA SER A 50 -16.99 -8.95 10.26
C SER A 50 -18.22 -8.39 9.52
N GLY A 51 -18.65 -9.03 8.44
CA GLY A 51 -19.66 -8.52 7.50
C GLY A 51 -19.08 -7.64 6.39
N ALA A 52 -17.78 -7.36 6.41
CA ALA A 52 -17.12 -6.68 5.32
C ALA A 52 -16.99 -7.59 4.09
N VAL A 53 -17.01 -6.97 2.91
CA VAL A 53 -16.89 -7.68 1.63
C VAL A 53 -15.55 -7.34 1.02
N PHE A 54 -14.74 -8.36 0.76
CA PHE A 54 -13.39 -8.23 0.22
C PHE A 54 -13.33 -8.74 -1.21
N MET A 55 -12.42 -8.17 -2.00
CA MET A 55 -11.94 -8.81 -3.22
C MET A 55 -11.25 -10.13 -2.87
N ASP A 56 -11.24 -11.08 -3.80
CA ASP A 56 -10.57 -12.37 -3.62
C ASP A 56 -9.02 -12.28 -3.80
N ARG A 57 -8.51 -11.11 -4.15
CA ARG A 57 -7.09 -10.86 -4.46
C ARG A 57 -6.67 -9.43 -4.15
N ASN A 58 -5.36 -9.21 -4.05
CA ASN A 58 -4.78 -7.87 -3.89
C ASN A 58 -4.91 -7.05 -5.18
N LEU A 59 -4.89 -5.72 -5.05
CA LEU A 59 -4.93 -4.80 -6.19
C LEU A 59 -3.78 -5.08 -7.16
N GLY A 60 -4.09 -5.13 -8.43
CA GLY A 60 -3.12 -5.38 -9.49
C GLY A 60 -2.72 -6.86 -9.68
N ALA A 61 -3.26 -7.79 -8.89
CA ALA A 61 -3.01 -9.21 -9.09
C ALA A 61 -3.63 -9.71 -10.40
N LEU A 62 -2.83 -10.36 -11.22
CA LEU A 62 -3.22 -10.84 -12.56
C LEU A 62 -3.62 -12.33 -12.54
N GLU A 63 -3.32 -13.04 -11.44
CA GLU A 63 -3.53 -14.47 -11.30
C GLU A 63 -4.17 -14.82 -9.96
N THR A 64 -4.88 -15.94 -9.93
CA THR A 64 -5.38 -16.60 -8.71
C THR A 64 -4.62 -17.85 -8.33
N ASP A 65 -3.64 -18.23 -9.13
CA ASP A 65 -2.65 -19.24 -8.72
C ASP A 65 -1.62 -18.58 -7.80
N TYR A 66 -1.83 -18.75 -6.51
CA TYR A 66 -1.00 -18.13 -5.47
C TYR A 66 0.44 -18.67 -5.41
N THR A 67 0.79 -19.65 -6.22
CA THR A 67 2.19 -20.08 -6.40
C THR A 67 2.97 -19.19 -7.38
N LEU A 68 2.24 -18.38 -8.15
CA LEU A 68 2.83 -17.46 -9.12
C LEU A 68 3.03 -16.06 -8.52
N PRO A 69 4.14 -15.37 -8.83
CA PRO A 69 4.38 -13.99 -8.38
C PRO A 69 3.27 -13.02 -8.78
N ALA A 70 2.64 -13.21 -9.94
CA ALA A 70 1.57 -12.36 -10.46
C ALA A 70 0.28 -12.37 -9.58
N SER A 71 0.15 -13.30 -8.64
CA SER A 71 -0.94 -13.32 -7.65
C SER A 71 -0.73 -12.39 -6.46
N ARG A 72 0.49 -11.86 -6.26
CA ARG A 72 0.83 -11.05 -5.10
C ARG A 72 0.15 -9.70 -5.08
N GLY A 73 -0.20 -9.18 -6.25
CA GLY A 73 -0.68 -7.81 -6.42
C GLY A 73 0.44 -6.79 -6.39
N LEU A 74 0.08 -5.53 -6.38
CA LEU A 74 1.02 -4.42 -6.40
C LEU A 74 1.22 -3.86 -4.99
N TYR A 75 2.31 -3.13 -4.79
CA TYR A 75 2.67 -2.53 -3.52
C TYR A 75 2.31 -1.05 -3.51
N TYR A 76 1.92 -0.54 -2.36
CA TYR A 76 1.56 0.87 -2.17
C TYR A 76 2.24 1.40 -0.92
N GLN A 77 2.81 2.59 -0.99
CA GLN A 77 3.12 3.34 0.21
C GLN A 77 1.82 3.81 0.85
N TRP A 78 1.74 3.74 2.16
CA TRP A 78 0.50 4.08 2.86
C TRP A 78 0.06 5.52 2.54
N GLY A 79 -1.19 5.68 2.12
CA GLY A 79 -1.74 6.97 1.72
C GLY A 79 -1.55 7.33 0.25
N ARG A 80 -0.69 6.62 -0.51
CA ARG A 80 -0.50 6.85 -1.95
C ARG A 80 -1.49 6.05 -2.78
N LYS A 81 -1.88 6.65 -3.91
CA LYS A 81 -2.72 6.02 -4.94
C LYS A 81 -1.94 5.25 -6.00
N ASP A 82 -0.63 5.50 -6.08
CA ASP A 82 0.23 5.00 -7.14
C ASP A 82 0.90 3.70 -6.71
N PRO A 83 0.87 2.67 -7.58
CA PRO A 83 1.41 1.37 -7.26
C PRO A 83 2.91 1.27 -7.57
N PHE A 84 3.57 0.38 -6.82
CA PHE A 84 4.91 -0.10 -7.07
C PHE A 84 4.89 -1.57 -7.52
N PRO A 85 5.85 -2.00 -8.35
CA PRO A 85 5.89 -3.37 -8.84
C PRO A 85 6.15 -4.37 -7.71
N TYR A 86 5.67 -5.61 -7.89
CA TYR A 86 6.09 -6.73 -7.05
C TYR A 86 7.40 -7.32 -7.57
N PRO A 87 8.19 -8.02 -6.72
CA PRO A 87 9.41 -8.67 -7.18
C PRO A 87 9.09 -9.83 -8.13
N ALA A 88 9.72 -9.83 -9.31
CA ALA A 88 9.58 -10.92 -10.27
C ALA A 88 10.28 -12.22 -9.80
N THR A 89 11.26 -12.07 -8.92
CA THR A 89 12.02 -13.18 -8.30
C THR A 89 12.09 -12.94 -6.79
N ALA A 90 12.48 -13.98 -6.05
CA ALA A 90 12.70 -13.88 -4.60
C ALA A 90 14.01 -13.16 -4.22
N THR A 91 14.62 -12.44 -5.15
CA THR A 91 15.85 -11.68 -4.88
C THR A 91 15.52 -10.31 -4.32
N ASP A 92 16.31 -9.85 -3.37
CA ASP A 92 16.15 -8.58 -2.65
C ASP A 92 16.58 -7.35 -3.48
N ALA A 93 16.66 -7.48 -4.80
CA ALA A 93 17.08 -6.38 -5.64
C ALA A 93 15.90 -5.43 -5.95
N TYR A 94 16.15 -4.15 -5.80
CA TYR A 94 15.29 -3.06 -6.20
C TYR A 94 14.85 -3.23 -7.67
N ILE A 95 13.57 -3.30 -7.91
CA ILE A 95 12.88 -3.27 -9.21
C ILE A 95 13.69 -3.91 -10.36
N GLN A 96 13.84 -5.22 -10.35
CA GLN A 96 14.58 -5.92 -11.41
C GLN A 96 13.78 -6.12 -12.71
N ALA A 97 12.46 -6.17 -12.62
CA ALA A 97 11.59 -6.29 -13.77
C ALA A 97 10.31 -5.49 -13.52
N PRO A 98 10.03 -4.46 -14.29
CA PRO A 98 8.79 -3.73 -14.15
C PRO A 98 7.61 -4.65 -14.48
N THR A 99 6.73 -4.85 -13.51
CA THR A 99 5.45 -5.54 -13.67
C THR A 99 4.34 -4.56 -14.03
N ILE A 100 4.70 -3.29 -14.21
CA ILE A 100 3.81 -2.18 -14.50
C ILE A 100 4.36 -1.44 -15.71
N TYR A 101 3.54 -1.27 -16.74
CA TYR A 101 3.87 -0.40 -17.85
C TYR A 101 3.68 1.07 -17.43
N ALA A 102 4.70 1.87 -17.58
CA ALA A 102 4.69 3.26 -17.14
C ALA A 102 5.38 4.18 -18.18
N ALA A 103 4.75 4.35 -19.37
CA ALA A 103 5.30 5.20 -20.43
C ALA A 103 5.41 6.65 -19.96
N GLY A 104 6.60 7.22 -20.09
CA GLY A 104 6.92 8.58 -19.64
C GLY A 104 7.33 8.68 -18.17
N PHE A 105 7.33 7.55 -17.45
CA PHE A 105 7.85 7.47 -16.09
C PHE A 105 8.93 6.41 -16.00
N GLU A 106 9.86 6.63 -15.09
CA GLU A 106 10.83 5.62 -14.65
C GLU A 106 10.62 5.33 -13.18
N TYR A 107 10.66 4.05 -12.81
CA TYR A 107 10.64 3.68 -11.40
C TYR A 107 11.98 4.02 -10.78
N ALA A 108 11.93 4.85 -9.73
CA ALA A 108 13.10 5.34 -9.03
C ALA A 108 12.86 5.31 -7.52
N GLU A 109 13.93 5.49 -6.78
CA GLU A 109 13.93 5.72 -5.34
C GLU A 109 14.46 7.12 -5.08
N SER A 110 13.79 7.85 -4.21
CA SER A 110 14.26 9.13 -3.69
C SER A 110 14.57 8.99 -2.22
N ASP A 111 15.83 9.17 -1.87
CA ASP A 111 16.25 9.34 -0.49
C ASP A 111 16.45 10.83 -0.22
N PRO A 112 15.51 11.51 0.43
CA PRO A 112 15.61 12.94 0.70
C PRO A 112 16.80 13.29 1.61
N ARG A 113 17.37 12.32 2.32
CA ARG A 113 18.59 12.52 3.14
C ARG A 113 19.85 12.75 2.31
N THR A 114 19.87 12.25 1.08
CA THR A 114 21.05 12.28 0.21
C THR A 114 20.98 13.33 -0.89
N SER A 115 19.84 13.95 -1.12
CA SER A 115 19.71 15.04 -2.09
C SER A 115 20.33 16.33 -1.51
N GLY A 116 21.63 16.49 -1.70
CA GLY A 116 22.44 17.53 -1.05
C GLY A 116 22.13 18.99 -1.43
N THR A 117 21.02 19.28 -2.10
CA THR A 117 20.64 20.64 -2.54
C THR A 117 19.21 21.02 -2.20
N GLU A 118 18.34 20.05 -1.89
CA GLU A 118 16.94 20.31 -1.54
C GLU A 118 16.69 19.93 -0.09
N SER A 119 15.87 20.73 0.59
CA SER A 119 15.41 20.38 1.92
C SER A 119 14.52 19.13 1.82
N PRO A 120 14.65 18.13 2.71
CA PRO A 120 13.71 17.02 2.78
C PRO A 120 12.25 17.47 2.81
N TYR A 121 11.99 18.60 3.44
CA TYR A 121 10.64 19.19 3.52
C TYR A 121 10.09 19.64 2.17
N ASP A 122 10.94 19.95 1.20
CA ASP A 122 10.51 20.41 -0.13
C ASP A 122 10.12 19.23 -1.03
N VAL A 123 10.68 18.04 -0.81
CA VAL A 123 10.42 16.84 -1.60
C VAL A 123 9.46 15.86 -0.93
N MET A 124 9.33 15.91 0.39
CA MET A 124 8.40 15.04 1.14
C MET A 124 7.00 15.65 1.24
N THR A 125 6.48 16.13 0.12
CA THR A 125 5.14 16.72 0.03
C THR A 125 4.20 15.86 -0.79
N LEU A 126 2.92 15.99 -0.52
CA LEU A 126 1.88 15.30 -1.30
C LEU A 126 1.87 15.77 -2.77
N GLU A 127 2.17 17.05 -2.98
CA GLU A 127 2.30 17.65 -4.31
C GLU A 127 3.45 17.02 -5.09
N TRP A 128 4.63 16.94 -4.47
CA TRP A 128 5.79 16.30 -5.08
C TRP A 128 5.52 14.83 -5.41
N ALA A 129 4.96 14.07 -4.48
CA ALA A 129 4.61 12.65 -4.69
C ALA A 129 3.57 12.46 -5.81
N THR A 130 2.65 13.41 -5.98
CA THR A 130 1.67 13.40 -7.08
C THR A 130 2.35 13.64 -8.43
N ALA A 131 3.34 14.52 -8.47
CA ALA A 131 4.14 14.78 -9.67
C ALA A 131 5.10 13.63 -10.01
N HIS A 132 5.46 12.80 -9.03
CA HIS A 132 6.41 11.69 -9.17
C HIS A 132 5.76 10.34 -8.78
N PRO A 133 4.75 9.87 -9.54
CA PRO A 133 3.93 8.72 -9.14
C PRO A 133 4.70 7.40 -9.06
N THR A 134 5.82 7.28 -9.78
CA THR A 134 6.65 6.08 -9.85
C THR A 134 7.94 6.18 -9.02
N THR A 135 8.11 7.26 -8.26
CA THR A 135 9.23 7.40 -7.34
C THR A 135 8.84 6.96 -5.95
N TYR A 136 9.51 5.93 -5.45
CA TYR A 136 9.39 5.49 -4.08
C TYR A 136 10.10 6.50 -3.16
N MET A 137 9.43 6.92 -2.11
CA MET A 137 9.97 7.90 -1.18
C MET A 137 10.45 7.20 0.09
N ASP A 138 11.75 7.22 0.31
CA ASP A 138 12.31 6.78 1.58
C ASP A 138 11.99 7.80 2.68
N GLY A 139 11.74 7.30 3.88
CA GLY A 139 11.53 8.15 5.04
C GLY A 139 12.80 8.86 5.47
N VAL A 140 12.69 10.05 6.04
CA VAL A 140 13.81 10.77 6.61
C VAL A 140 14.12 10.21 8.01
N SER A 141 15.35 9.81 8.27
CA SER A 141 15.81 9.60 9.64
C SER A 141 16.42 10.90 10.15
N PHE A 142 15.78 11.53 11.13
CA PHE A 142 16.37 12.64 11.84
C PHE A 142 17.28 12.10 12.95
N GLU A 143 18.44 12.73 13.13
CA GLU A 143 19.36 12.39 14.24
C GLU A 143 18.84 12.87 15.60
N ASP A 144 17.84 13.75 15.62
CA ASP A 144 17.27 14.32 16.84
C ASP A 144 16.09 13.52 17.37
N TRP A 145 16.18 13.13 18.63
CA TRP A 145 15.21 12.31 19.37
C TRP A 145 13.79 12.87 19.40
N GLU A 146 13.65 14.19 19.39
CA GLU A 146 12.35 14.85 19.46
C GLU A 146 11.59 14.81 18.13
N GLU A 147 12.31 14.63 17.02
CA GLU A 147 11.76 14.55 15.66
C GLU A 147 11.72 13.12 15.12
N TRP A 148 12.23 12.13 15.88
CA TRP A 148 12.34 10.74 15.42
C TRP A 148 10.99 10.13 14.99
N ALA A 149 9.92 10.56 15.61
CA ALA A 149 8.59 10.09 15.26
C ALA A 149 8.12 10.56 13.87
N SER A 150 8.52 11.75 13.43
CA SER A 150 8.18 12.27 12.10
C SER A 150 9.01 11.64 10.99
N SER A 151 10.14 11.03 11.33
CA SER A 151 11.08 10.45 10.38
C SER A 151 10.62 9.18 9.67
N LEU A 152 9.53 8.57 10.11
CA LEU A 152 9.02 7.30 9.59
C LEU A 152 7.86 7.48 8.60
N ASP A 153 7.46 8.71 8.32
CA ASP A 153 6.50 9.02 7.27
C ASP A 153 7.24 9.49 6.01
N TRP A 154 6.69 9.14 4.86
CA TRP A 154 7.17 9.67 3.59
C TRP A 154 6.68 11.11 3.33
N LEU A 155 5.79 11.64 4.18
CA LEU A 155 5.30 13.02 4.17
C LEU A 155 5.79 13.79 5.38
N CYS A 156 6.28 15.00 5.15
CA CYS A 156 6.58 15.95 6.23
C CYS A 156 5.31 16.46 6.91
N ASP A 157 4.27 16.72 6.12
CA ASP A 157 2.95 17.09 6.62
C ASP A 157 2.10 15.83 6.73
N HIS A 158 1.90 15.35 7.94
CA HIS A 158 1.16 14.12 8.18
C HIS A 158 -0.31 14.23 7.78
N HIS A 159 -0.72 13.40 6.82
CA HIS A 159 -2.10 13.34 6.35
C HIS A 159 -2.76 12.01 6.75
N PRO A 160 -3.41 11.92 7.91
CA PRO A 160 -3.94 10.65 8.44
C PRO A 160 -5.14 10.11 7.69
N ASN A 161 -5.72 10.87 6.79
CA ASN A 161 -6.96 10.53 6.08
C ASN A 161 -6.79 10.36 4.57
N LEU A 162 -5.56 10.16 4.08
CA LEU A 162 -5.31 10.00 2.65
C LEU A 162 -6.11 8.85 2.03
N TRP A 163 -6.30 7.75 2.74
CA TRP A 163 -7.17 6.67 2.28
C TRP A 163 -8.60 6.74 2.84
N GLY A 164 -9.02 7.95 3.25
CA GLY A 164 -10.41 8.25 3.58
C GLY A 164 -10.82 7.90 5.01
N ASN A 165 -9.88 7.59 5.91
CA ASN A 165 -10.21 7.49 7.32
C ASN A 165 -10.57 8.88 7.87
N VAL A 166 -11.77 9.00 8.41
CA VAL A 166 -12.31 10.31 8.88
C VAL A 166 -12.21 10.49 10.38
N THR A 167 -11.71 9.50 11.09
CA THR A 167 -11.70 9.54 12.55
C THR A 167 -10.36 10.08 13.02
N THR A 168 -10.39 11.16 13.76
CA THR A 168 -9.26 11.73 14.47
C THR A 168 -9.18 11.09 15.86
N GLY A 169 -8.09 10.43 16.20
CA GLY A 169 -7.89 9.87 17.53
C GLY A 169 -6.94 8.70 17.58
N LYS A 170 -6.46 8.41 18.77
CA LYS A 170 -5.58 7.27 19.03
C LYS A 170 -6.28 5.97 18.67
N ASN A 171 -5.55 5.05 18.05
CA ASN A 171 -6.02 3.67 17.81
C ASN A 171 -7.29 3.60 16.96
N ASN A 172 -7.36 4.41 15.93
CA ASN A 172 -8.55 4.42 15.10
C ASN A 172 -8.54 3.27 14.11
N ILE A 173 -9.11 2.15 14.53
CA ILE A 173 -9.34 0.95 13.72
C ILE A 173 -10.72 0.95 13.06
N SER A 174 -11.44 2.08 13.12
CA SER A 174 -12.84 2.17 12.71
C SER A 174 -13.07 1.88 11.23
N ARG A 175 -14.20 1.22 10.95
CA ARG A 175 -14.73 1.01 9.59
C ARG A 175 -15.24 2.26 8.90
N THR A 176 -15.38 3.36 9.63
CA THR A 176 -15.96 4.60 9.12
C THR A 176 -14.94 5.33 8.26
N SER A 177 -14.83 4.90 7.02
CA SER A 177 -13.99 5.58 6.04
C SER A 177 -14.79 5.89 4.78
N HIS A 178 -14.46 7.01 4.15
CA HIS A 178 -14.96 7.38 2.84
C HIS A 178 -13.82 7.23 1.83
N LYS A 179 -14.10 6.65 0.67
CA LYS A 179 -13.11 6.57 -0.40
C LYS A 179 -12.63 7.98 -0.76
N SER A 180 -11.33 8.23 -0.63
CA SER A 180 -10.70 9.48 -1.09
C SER A 180 -10.21 9.33 -2.53
N ILE A 181 -9.72 10.43 -3.11
CA ILE A 181 -9.07 10.42 -4.42
C ILE A 181 -7.70 9.73 -4.40
N TYR A 182 -7.12 9.53 -3.22
CA TYR A 182 -5.84 8.81 -3.01
C TYR A 182 -6.01 7.34 -2.68
N ASP A 183 -7.23 6.88 -2.43
CA ASP A 183 -7.52 5.47 -2.21
C ASP A 183 -7.33 4.69 -3.53
N PRO A 184 -6.41 3.72 -3.60
CA PRO A 184 -6.02 3.05 -4.84
C PRO A 184 -7.06 2.04 -5.36
N CYS A 185 -8.05 1.67 -4.55
CA CYS A 185 -9.05 0.70 -4.96
C CYS A 185 -9.91 1.21 -6.12
N PRO A 186 -10.40 0.33 -6.99
CA PRO A 186 -11.30 0.72 -8.08
C PRO A 186 -12.63 1.28 -7.57
N PRO A 187 -13.41 1.94 -8.44
CA PRO A 187 -14.74 2.44 -8.07
C PRO A 187 -15.62 1.38 -7.41
N GLY A 188 -16.30 1.76 -6.32
CA GLY A 188 -17.14 0.86 -5.53
C GLY A 188 -16.39 0.08 -4.44
N TRP A 189 -15.06 0.14 -4.44
CA TRP A 189 -14.19 -0.49 -3.46
C TRP A 189 -13.34 0.55 -2.74
N LYS A 190 -12.85 0.22 -1.56
CA LYS A 190 -11.98 1.08 -0.75
C LYS A 190 -10.98 0.24 0.05
N VAL A 191 -9.90 0.86 0.50
CA VAL A 191 -8.97 0.24 1.44
C VAL A 191 -9.70 -0.09 2.75
N PRO A 192 -9.59 -1.34 3.27
CA PRO A 192 -10.32 -1.77 4.45
C PRO A 192 -9.81 -1.09 5.73
N GLY A 193 -10.68 -1.00 6.73
CA GLY A 193 -10.27 -0.73 8.11
C GLY A 193 -9.74 -2.00 8.79
N ALA A 194 -9.02 -1.83 9.89
CA ALA A 194 -8.51 -2.98 10.65
C ALA A 194 -9.64 -3.86 11.21
N GLU A 195 -10.76 -3.27 11.62
CA GLU A 195 -11.95 -4.00 12.10
C GLU A 195 -12.63 -4.87 11.03
N ASP A 196 -12.41 -4.56 9.75
CA ASP A 196 -12.96 -5.35 8.66
C ASP A 196 -12.38 -6.77 8.62
N PHE A 197 -11.20 -6.97 9.19
CA PHE A 197 -10.55 -8.27 9.36
C PHE A 197 -10.95 -9.00 10.66
N ALA A 198 -11.88 -8.48 11.45
CA ALA A 198 -12.27 -9.13 12.70
C ALA A 198 -12.83 -10.53 12.45
N GLY A 199 -12.42 -11.47 13.30
CA GLY A 199 -12.89 -12.86 13.27
C GLY A 199 -12.20 -13.76 12.23
N ILE A 200 -11.13 -13.30 11.58
CA ILE A 200 -10.31 -14.17 10.73
C ILE A 200 -9.46 -15.12 11.57
N GLU A 201 -9.22 -16.31 11.04
CA GLU A 201 -8.40 -17.33 11.68
C GLU A 201 -7.44 -17.93 10.65
N ARG A 202 -6.16 -18.04 11.00
CA ARG A 202 -5.19 -18.75 10.16
C ARG A 202 -5.42 -20.25 10.25
N ILE A 203 -5.54 -20.90 9.09
CA ILE A 203 -5.74 -22.36 8.99
C ILE A 203 -4.42 -23.07 8.67
N SER A 204 -3.67 -22.57 7.67
CA SER A 204 -2.46 -23.20 7.19
C SER A 204 -1.52 -22.20 6.54
N VAL A 205 -0.26 -22.63 6.41
CA VAL A 205 0.79 -21.91 5.71
C VAL A 205 1.30 -22.77 4.58
N SER A 206 1.37 -22.21 3.39
CA SER A 206 1.96 -22.82 2.18
C SER A 206 3.16 -21.97 1.74
N ALA A 207 4.18 -21.93 2.60
CA ALA A 207 5.39 -21.17 2.29
C ALA A 207 6.12 -21.72 1.05
N PRO A 208 6.73 -20.89 0.24
CA PRO A 208 6.86 -19.43 0.36
C PRO A 208 5.73 -18.64 -0.31
N TYR A 209 4.56 -19.22 -0.53
CA TYR A 209 3.54 -18.68 -1.44
C TYR A 209 2.44 -17.91 -0.72
N TYR A 210 1.73 -18.55 0.22
CA TYR A 210 0.55 -17.94 0.85
C TYR A 210 0.21 -18.52 2.22
N VAL A 211 -0.58 -17.79 2.95
CA VAL A 211 -1.30 -18.26 4.14
C VAL A 211 -2.77 -18.46 3.78
N THR A 212 -3.37 -19.57 4.23
CA THR A 212 -4.82 -19.77 4.16
C THR A 212 -5.46 -19.33 5.46
N ILE A 213 -6.46 -18.46 5.35
CA ILE A 213 -7.28 -18.02 6.48
C ILE A 213 -8.71 -18.54 6.32
N ARG A 214 -9.38 -18.75 7.45
CA ARG A 214 -10.84 -18.83 7.52
C ARG A 214 -11.35 -17.41 7.67
N CYS A 215 -12.13 -16.95 6.71
CA CYS A 215 -12.66 -15.60 6.72
C CYS A 215 -14.10 -15.52 7.20
N ASN A 216 -14.89 -16.59 7.02
CA ASN A 216 -16.27 -16.67 7.51
C ASN A 216 -16.78 -18.12 7.49
N GLY A 217 -17.24 -18.65 8.63
CA GLY A 217 -17.77 -20.02 8.71
C GLY A 217 -16.78 -21.06 8.15
N THR A 218 -17.11 -21.67 7.01
CA THR A 218 -16.24 -22.59 6.28
C THR A 218 -15.50 -21.93 5.10
N GLN A 219 -15.79 -20.67 4.82
CA GLN A 219 -15.18 -19.93 3.71
C GLN A 219 -13.71 -19.62 4.03
N THR A 220 -12.85 -19.81 3.04
CA THR A 220 -11.43 -19.55 3.16
C THR A 220 -10.95 -18.52 2.13
N ALA A 221 -9.93 -17.78 2.49
CA ALA A 221 -9.18 -16.90 1.60
C ALA A 221 -7.69 -17.22 1.67
N LYS A 222 -6.97 -16.83 0.64
CA LYS A 222 -5.51 -16.95 0.59
C LYS A 222 -4.87 -15.59 0.58
N ILE A 223 -3.86 -15.40 1.42
CA ILE A 223 -3.10 -14.16 1.51
C ILE A 223 -1.67 -14.45 1.03
N PRO A 224 -1.20 -13.80 -0.04
CA PRO A 224 0.14 -14.00 -0.54
C PRO A 224 1.21 -13.60 0.48
N LEU A 225 2.32 -14.36 0.53
CA LEU A 225 3.49 -14.05 1.33
C LEU A 225 4.47 -13.19 0.51
N GLY A 226 4.03 -12.02 0.11
CA GLY A 226 4.78 -11.10 -0.75
C GLY A 226 5.87 -10.31 -0.03
N GLY A 227 5.90 -10.32 1.31
CA GLY A 227 6.82 -9.50 2.09
C GLY A 227 6.43 -8.01 2.09
N THR A 228 7.42 -7.18 2.28
CA THR A 228 7.34 -5.72 2.32
C THR A 228 8.43 -5.15 1.42
N PHE A 229 8.17 -4.07 0.73
CA PHE A 229 9.20 -3.26 0.09
C PHE A 229 9.63 -2.16 1.05
N TYR A 230 10.92 -2.12 1.39
CA TYR A 230 11.46 -1.26 2.43
C TYR A 230 12.93 -0.93 2.15
N GLU A 231 13.33 0.32 2.31
CA GLU A 231 14.71 0.78 2.07
C GLU A 231 15.30 0.27 0.74
N GLY A 232 14.55 0.44 -0.35
CA GLY A 232 15.01 0.06 -1.67
C GLY A 232 15.09 -1.44 -1.94
N ARG A 233 14.57 -2.29 -1.05
CA ARG A 233 14.59 -3.75 -1.21
C ARG A 233 13.30 -4.42 -0.76
N TYR A 234 13.08 -5.61 -1.27
CA TYR A 234 12.01 -6.48 -0.79
C TYR A 234 12.49 -7.28 0.41
N ASP A 235 11.83 -7.08 1.54
CA ASP A 235 12.12 -7.80 2.77
C ASP A 235 11.07 -8.86 3.07
N ARG A 236 11.52 -10.01 3.64
CA ARG A 236 10.68 -11.12 4.10
C ARG A 236 9.75 -11.73 3.05
N ASN A 237 10.08 -11.59 1.76
CA ASN A 237 9.39 -12.25 0.67
C ASN A 237 9.35 -13.76 0.87
N GLY A 238 8.16 -14.36 0.75
CA GLY A 238 7.94 -15.79 1.00
C GLY A 238 7.75 -16.17 2.47
N SER A 239 7.90 -15.25 3.41
CA SER A 239 7.72 -15.51 4.85
C SER A 239 6.72 -14.58 5.54
N LEU A 240 6.38 -13.45 4.92
CA LEU A 240 5.48 -12.45 5.47
C LEU A 240 4.42 -12.07 4.42
N GLY A 241 3.15 -12.12 4.81
CA GLY A 241 2.06 -11.42 4.15
C GLY A 241 1.67 -10.21 5.00
N ARG A 242 1.55 -9.04 4.39
CA ARG A 242 1.17 -7.83 5.09
C ARG A 242 0.20 -7.04 4.21
N LEU A 243 -0.96 -6.71 4.75
CA LEU A 243 -1.96 -5.90 4.10
C LEU A 243 -2.15 -4.61 4.89
N TYR A 244 -2.03 -3.48 4.22
CA TYR A 244 -2.35 -2.20 4.84
C TYR A 244 -3.85 -2.04 5.08
N THR A 245 -4.17 -1.29 6.12
CA THR A 245 -5.51 -0.76 6.35
C THR A 245 -5.51 0.76 6.16
N ASN A 246 -6.67 1.36 6.09
CA ASN A 246 -6.80 2.81 5.97
C ASN A 246 -6.58 3.55 7.31
N ALA A 247 -6.32 2.84 8.39
CA ALA A 247 -6.20 3.43 9.71
C ALA A 247 -4.79 3.92 10.00
N PRO A 248 -4.59 5.21 10.27
CA PRO A 248 -3.35 5.69 10.85
C PRO A 248 -3.26 5.25 12.32
N TYR A 249 -2.05 5.13 12.82
CA TYR A 249 -1.78 4.88 14.22
C TYR A 249 -0.96 6.01 14.80
N TYR A 250 -1.45 6.60 15.88
CA TYR A 250 -0.76 7.68 16.57
C TYR A 250 0.09 7.13 17.70
N LEU A 251 1.40 7.25 17.58
CA LEU A 251 2.33 6.95 18.67
C LEU A 251 2.41 8.16 19.61
N HIS A 252 2.07 7.93 20.87
CA HIS A 252 2.33 8.90 21.93
C HIS A 252 3.65 8.52 22.62
N TRP A 253 4.70 9.26 22.33
CA TRP A 253 5.88 9.24 23.18
C TRP A 253 5.68 10.26 24.30
N GLY A 254 5.79 9.78 25.55
CA GLY A 254 5.49 10.55 26.74
C GLY A 254 6.52 11.63 27.08
N GLY A 255 6.59 12.66 26.25
CA GLY A 255 7.18 13.94 26.58
C GLY A 255 6.13 14.83 27.24
N SER A 256 6.54 15.70 28.15
CA SER A 256 5.69 16.61 28.92
C SER A 256 4.90 17.63 28.08
N THR A 257 5.06 17.67 26.78
CA THR A 257 4.47 18.65 25.85
C THR A 257 3.19 18.20 25.16
N GLY A 258 2.77 16.95 25.29
CA GLY A 258 1.51 16.46 24.73
C GLY A 258 1.41 16.48 23.20
N VAL A 259 2.52 16.59 22.50
CA VAL A 259 2.55 16.58 21.03
C VAL A 259 2.32 15.15 20.56
N PHE A 260 1.32 14.95 19.72
CA PHE A 260 1.02 13.69 19.07
C PHE A 260 1.75 13.66 17.72
N HIS A 261 2.54 12.65 17.51
CA HIS A 261 3.17 12.39 16.22
C HIS A 261 2.49 11.22 15.53
N ASP A 262 2.17 11.41 14.28
CA ASP A 262 1.48 10.44 13.42
C ASP A 262 2.53 9.66 12.65
N VAL A 263 3.04 8.58 13.24
CA VAL A 263 4.25 7.92 12.73
C VAL A 263 4.05 6.53 12.20
N ALA A 264 2.86 5.97 12.33
CA ALA A 264 2.61 4.59 11.95
C ALA A 264 1.29 4.45 11.20
N CYS A 265 1.16 3.36 10.48
CA CYS A 265 -0.09 2.90 9.91
C CYS A 265 -0.45 1.53 10.50
N THR A 266 -1.72 1.17 10.38
CA THR A 266 -2.18 -0.15 10.81
C THR A 266 -2.09 -1.12 9.64
N SER A 267 -1.58 -2.30 9.90
CA SER A 267 -1.58 -3.41 8.96
C SER A 267 -2.02 -4.71 9.60
N ILE A 268 -2.50 -5.65 8.79
CA ILE A 268 -2.75 -7.03 9.19
C ILE A 268 -1.55 -7.86 8.76
N VAL A 269 -0.96 -8.57 9.70
CA VAL A 269 0.26 -9.34 9.51
C VAL A 269 -0.04 -10.84 9.51
N PHE A 270 0.47 -11.52 8.51
CA PHE A 270 0.41 -12.96 8.33
C PHE A 270 1.83 -13.47 8.13
N ASP A 271 2.40 -14.13 9.11
CA ASP A 271 3.74 -14.70 8.99
C ASP A 271 3.74 -16.24 8.95
N THR A 272 4.88 -16.82 8.67
CA THR A 272 5.06 -18.27 8.65
C THR A 272 5.21 -18.89 10.02
N SER A 273 5.28 -18.08 11.09
CA SER A 273 5.33 -18.55 12.47
C SER A 273 3.96 -19.09 12.94
N ASN A 274 3.93 -19.71 14.11
CA ASN A 274 2.71 -20.30 14.67
C ASN A 274 1.78 -19.29 15.34
N TYR A 275 1.99 -17.99 15.16
CA TYR A 275 1.12 -16.96 15.71
C TYR A 275 -0.14 -16.78 14.88
N PRO A 276 -1.31 -16.50 15.49
CA PRO A 276 -2.50 -16.10 14.76
C PRO A 276 -2.24 -14.79 14.00
N PRO A 277 -2.98 -14.51 12.93
CA PRO A 277 -2.95 -13.19 12.30
C PRO A 277 -3.23 -12.11 13.35
N PHE A 278 -2.49 -11.05 13.35
CA PHE A 278 -2.68 -9.96 14.31
C PHE A 278 -2.67 -8.60 13.60
N VAL A 279 -3.39 -7.67 14.19
CA VAL A 279 -3.33 -6.27 13.81
C VAL A 279 -2.04 -5.71 14.36
N ASN A 280 -1.14 -5.33 13.48
CA ASN A 280 0.04 -4.58 13.87
C ASN A 280 -0.33 -3.10 13.97
N THR A 281 -0.41 -2.60 15.21
CA THR A 281 -0.72 -1.20 15.49
C THR A 281 0.52 -0.32 15.59
N THR A 282 1.71 -0.92 15.53
CA THR A 282 2.99 -0.23 15.63
C THR A 282 3.81 -0.45 14.36
N ASP A 283 3.18 -0.31 13.20
CA ASP A 283 3.90 -0.41 11.95
C ASP A 283 4.63 0.90 11.69
N PHE A 284 5.88 0.93 12.08
CA PHE A 284 6.77 2.09 11.89
C PHE A 284 7.14 2.34 10.42
N TYR A 285 6.54 1.59 9.49
CA TYR A 285 6.94 1.57 8.10
C TYR A 285 5.92 2.24 7.19
N ARG A 286 5.48 3.47 7.52
CA ARG A 286 4.63 4.25 6.59
C ARG A 286 5.31 4.50 5.25
N TYR A 287 6.63 4.55 5.24
CA TYR A 287 7.42 4.63 4.02
C TYR A 287 7.59 3.28 3.32
N ALA A 288 7.33 2.15 3.96
CA ALA A 288 7.32 0.87 3.29
C ALA A 288 6.11 0.74 2.36
N ALA A 289 6.25 -0.01 1.27
CA ALA A 289 5.15 -0.37 0.40
C ALA A 289 4.68 -1.80 0.68
N ASN A 290 3.37 -1.97 0.85
CA ASN A 290 2.74 -3.26 1.07
C ASN A 290 1.52 -3.43 0.14
N PRO A 291 1.09 -4.65 -0.12
CA PRO A 291 -0.16 -4.92 -0.83
C PRO A 291 -1.39 -4.34 -0.11
N VAL A 292 -2.41 -4.01 -0.90
CA VAL A 292 -3.71 -3.52 -0.47
C VAL A 292 -4.81 -4.45 -0.98
#